data_4380de1fa1674b19186658f476e3c2f7
#
_entry.id   4380de1fa1674b19186658f476e3c2f7
#
_cell.length_a   1.000
_cell.length_b   1.000
_cell.length_c   1.000
_cell.angle_alpha   90.00
_cell.angle_beta   90.00
_cell.angle_gamma   90.00
#
_symmetry.space_group_name_H-M   'P 1'
#
loop_
_entity.id
_entity.type
_entity.pdbx_description
1 polymer ?
#
loop_
_entity_poly.entity_id
_entity_poly.type
_entity_poly.pdbx_seq_one_letter_code
_entity_poly.pdbx_strand_id
1 'polypeptide(L)'
;PMDSEDLLFLMYTSGTTAKPKGIAHTTGGYLVGAASTHRYIFDLKPERDVYWCAADIGWITGHSYIVYGPLANATTSVLYEGTPDFPDRDRWWEIVERYGVTTLYTAPTAIRAHMKWGPEHAQKHDLSTLRLLGSVGEPINPEAWMWYREHVGGDRCPVVDTWWQTETGMVMITPLPGVTTTKPGSATKPFPGVEAAVFDEAGEEVGPGGGGYLVLKKPWPAMT
;
A
#
# COMPACT_ATOMS: atom_id res chain seq x y z
N PRO A 1 -11.89 26.52 -7.49
CA PRO A 1 -12.44 25.32 -8.13
C PRO A 1 -11.49 24.83 -9.21
N MET A 2 -11.36 23.53 -9.34
CA MET A 2 -10.57 22.84 -10.37
C MET A 2 -11.53 21.98 -11.18
N ASP A 3 -11.26 21.83 -12.47
CA ASP A 3 -11.95 20.83 -13.28
C ASP A 3 -11.41 19.44 -12.93
N SER A 4 -12.24 18.41 -13.10
CA SER A 4 -11.82 17.02 -12.83
C SER A 4 -10.69 16.55 -13.74
N GLU A 5 -10.60 17.12 -14.93
CA GLU A 5 -9.57 16.80 -15.91
C GLU A 5 -8.32 17.71 -15.83
N ASP A 6 -8.31 18.70 -14.93
CA ASP A 6 -7.12 19.51 -14.69
C ASP A 6 -5.97 18.64 -14.19
N LEU A 7 -4.76 18.88 -14.70
CA LEU A 7 -3.56 18.19 -14.29
C LEU A 7 -3.31 18.39 -12.78
N LEU A 8 -3.25 17.28 -12.02
CA LEU A 8 -2.94 17.32 -10.60
C LEU A 8 -1.44 17.33 -10.36
N PHE A 9 -0.73 16.38 -10.95
CA PHE A 9 0.73 16.30 -10.92
C PHE A 9 1.28 15.45 -12.08
N LEU A 10 2.60 15.57 -12.27
CA LEU A 10 3.39 14.77 -13.20
C LEU A 10 4.44 14.00 -12.41
N MET A 11 4.49 12.69 -12.57
CA MET A 11 5.50 11.84 -11.94
C MET A 11 6.28 11.06 -12.98
N TYR A 12 7.61 11.07 -12.86
CA TYR A 12 8.47 10.32 -13.76
C TYR A 12 8.80 8.94 -13.22
N THR A 13 8.70 7.94 -14.09
CA THR A 13 9.16 6.57 -13.83
C THR A 13 10.40 6.28 -14.68
N SER A 14 11.22 5.30 -14.25
CA SER A 14 12.44 4.91 -14.98
C SER A 14 12.19 4.41 -16.40
N GLY A 15 10.96 3.96 -16.69
CA GLY A 15 10.58 3.42 -17.99
C GLY A 15 11.34 2.13 -18.36
N THR A 16 10.75 1.31 -19.21
CA THR A 16 11.38 0.07 -19.73
C THR A 16 12.42 0.34 -20.84
N THR A 17 12.47 1.56 -21.38
CA THR A 17 13.29 1.95 -22.55
C THR A 17 14.44 2.89 -22.21
N ALA A 18 14.93 2.88 -20.97
CA ALA A 18 16.00 3.74 -20.44
C ALA A 18 15.73 5.26 -20.48
N LYS A 19 14.59 5.71 -21.01
CA LYS A 19 14.16 7.11 -20.92
C LYS A 19 13.07 7.26 -19.87
N PRO A 20 13.16 8.25 -18.97
CA PRO A 20 12.09 8.53 -18.01
C PRO A 20 10.76 8.79 -18.74
N LYS A 21 9.68 8.19 -18.23
CA LYS A 21 8.31 8.42 -18.70
C LYS A 21 7.58 9.30 -17.71
N GLY A 22 7.03 10.42 -18.17
CA GLY A 22 6.16 11.27 -17.36
C GLY A 22 4.74 10.71 -17.34
N ILE A 23 4.26 10.37 -16.17
CA ILE A 23 2.89 9.91 -15.94
C ILE A 23 2.10 11.09 -15.43
N ALA A 24 1.06 11.48 -16.16
CA ALA A 24 0.20 12.61 -15.82
C ALA A 24 -1.08 12.12 -15.14
N HIS A 25 -1.33 12.60 -13.92
CA HIS A 25 -2.58 12.29 -13.21
C HIS A 25 -3.48 13.51 -13.17
N THR A 26 -4.77 13.32 -13.54
CA THR A 26 -5.79 14.37 -13.47
C THR A 26 -6.46 14.38 -12.09
N THR A 27 -7.06 15.52 -11.74
CA THR A 27 -7.51 15.82 -10.36
C THR A 27 -8.65 14.90 -9.93
N GLY A 28 -9.73 14.81 -10.69
CA GLY A 28 -10.95 14.13 -10.24
C GLY A 28 -10.80 12.62 -10.14
N GLY A 29 -10.37 11.98 -11.22
CA GLY A 29 -10.24 10.52 -11.27
C GLY A 29 -9.23 9.99 -10.28
N TYR A 30 -8.07 10.64 -10.17
CA TYR A 30 -7.03 10.26 -9.22
C TYR A 30 -7.51 10.36 -7.76
N LEU A 31 -8.15 11.47 -7.38
CA LEU A 31 -8.64 11.66 -6.01
C LEU A 31 -9.74 10.65 -5.65
N VAL A 32 -10.65 10.34 -6.57
CA VAL A 32 -11.67 9.30 -6.36
C VAL A 32 -11.02 7.95 -6.14
N GLY A 33 -10.04 7.59 -6.96
CA GLY A 33 -9.31 6.33 -6.84
C GLY A 33 -8.53 6.22 -5.53
N ALA A 34 -7.71 7.23 -5.21
CA ALA A 34 -6.90 7.25 -3.99
C ALA A 34 -7.77 7.23 -2.72
N ALA A 35 -8.82 8.06 -2.67
CA ALA A 35 -9.71 8.14 -1.51
C ALA A 35 -10.49 6.84 -1.29
N SER A 36 -11.07 6.26 -2.36
CA SER A 36 -11.87 5.04 -2.27
C SER A 36 -11.02 3.85 -1.82
N THR A 37 -9.87 3.63 -2.47
CA THR A 37 -8.98 2.53 -2.13
C THR A 37 -8.41 2.68 -0.73
N HIS A 38 -7.98 3.87 -0.34
CA HIS A 38 -7.51 4.15 1.02
C HIS A 38 -8.58 3.82 2.07
N ARG A 39 -9.84 4.25 1.84
CA ARG A 39 -10.94 4.00 2.77
C ARG A 39 -11.25 2.52 2.97
N TYR A 40 -11.40 1.77 1.87
CA TYR A 40 -11.88 0.38 1.94
C TYR A 40 -10.77 -0.61 2.25
N ILE A 41 -9.56 -0.42 1.72
CA ILE A 41 -8.43 -1.34 1.94
C ILE A 41 -7.97 -1.30 3.40
N PHE A 42 -7.93 -0.10 3.99
CA PHE A 42 -7.52 0.05 5.39
C PHE A 42 -8.70 0.05 6.37
N ASP A 43 -9.93 -0.22 5.88
CA ASP A 43 -11.15 -0.23 6.71
C ASP A 43 -11.22 0.98 7.63
N LEU A 44 -10.97 2.18 7.07
CA LEU A 44 -10.75 3.40 7.84
C LEU A 44 -11.95 3.82 8.68
N LYS A 45 -11.64 4.22 9.90
CA LYS A 45 -12.51 4.90 10.85
C LYS A 45 -11.89 6.26 11.18
N PRO A 46 -12.08 7.29 10.34
CA PRO A 46 -11.33 8.56 10.42
C PRO A 46 -11.34 9.22 11.80
N GLU A 47 -12.45 9.05 12.53
CA GLU A 47 -12.66 9.64 13.85
C GLU A 47 -11.79 9.03 14.97
N ARG A 48 -11.16 7.87 14.73
CA ARG A 48 -10.39 7.16 15.75
C ARG A 48 -9.10 6.52 15.24
N ASP A 49 -8.94 6.41 13.92
CA ASP A 49 -7.73 5.81 13.37
C ASP A 49 -6.59 6.82 13.31
N VAL A 50 -5.40 6.35 13.63
CA VAL A 50 -4.13 6.98 13.34
C VAL A 50 -3.42 6.13 12.30
N TYR A 51 -3.37 6.64 11.08
CA TYR A 51 -2.79 5.95 9.93
C TYR A 51 -1.33 6.36 9.72
N TRP A 52 -0.47 5.42 9.45
CA TRP A 52 0.90 5.68 9.09
C TRP A 52 1.31 4.90 7.84
N CYS A 53 1.56 5.61 6.77
CA CYS A 53 2.26 5.09 5.60
C CYS A 53 3.74 5.47 5.72
N ALA A 54 4.56 4.50 6.07
CA ALA A 54 6.01 4.67 6.22
C ALA A 54 6.73 4.39 4.88
N ALA A 55 6.30 5.08 3.83
CA ALA A 55 6.92 5.06 2.51
C ALA A 55 7.55 6.42 2.20
N ASP A 56 8.39 6.47 1.19
CA ASP A 56 9.02 7.71 0.73
C ASP A 56 8.01 8.56 -0.05
N ILE A 57 7.91 9.86 0.31
CA ILE A 57 7.02 10.82 -0.32
C ILE A 57 7.34 11.05 -1.80
N GLY A 58 8.56 10.79 -2.24
CA GLY A 58 9.01 10.93 -3.61
C GLY A 58 8.46 9.87 -4.59
N TRP A 59 7.82 8.82 -4.07
CA TRP A 59 7.19 7.77 -4.88
C TRP A 59 5.68 7.97 -4.96
N ILE A 60 5.04 7.31 -5.92
CA ILE A 60 3.58 7.37 -6.08
C ILE A 60 2.83 6.92 -4.81
N THR A 61 3.41 6.00 -4.02
CA THR A 61 2.83 5.60 -2.74
C THR A 61 2.72 6.77 -1.77
N GLY A 62 3.72 7.64 -1.74
CA GLY A 62 3.67 8.88 -0.95
C GLY A 62 2.53 9.79 -1.39
N HIS A 63 2.38 10.00 -2.71
CA HIS A 63 1.29 10.82 -3.24
C HIS A 63 -0.08 10.23 -2.90
N SER A 64 -0.34 8.99 -3.28
CA SER A 64 -1.66 8.38 -3.09
C SER A 64 -2.01 8.11 -1.64
N TYR A 65 -1.05 7.64 -0.82
CA TYR A 65 -1.35 7.05 0.50
C TYR A 65 -0.61 7.72 1.69
N ILE A 66 0.17 8.79 1.48
CA ILE A 66 0.58 9.71 2.54
C ILE A 66 -0.20 11.02 2.44
N VAL A 67 -0.39 11.54 1.21
CA VAL A 67 -1.01 12.85 1.00
C VAL A 67 -2.48 12.74 0.64
N TYR A 68 -2.79 12.33 -0.59
CA TYR A 68 -4.13 12.51 -1.16
C TYR A 68 -5.20 11.61 -0.52
N GLY A 69 -4.94 10.31 -0.36
CA GLY A 69 -5.88 9.38 0.24
C GLY A 69 -6.26 9.72 1.66
N PRO A 70 -5.28 9.89 2.58
CA PRO A 70 -5.55 10.27 3.96
C PRO A 70 -6.26 11.62 4.10
N LEU A 71 -5.82 12.65 3.39
CA LEU A 71 -6.42 13.99 3.48
C LEU A 71 -7.85 14.01 2.91
N ALA A 72 -8.10 13.33 1.78
CA ALA A 72 -9.44 13.21 1.21
C ALA A 72 -10.42 12.45 2.12
N ASN A 73 -9.91 11.57 2.99
CA ASN A 73 -10.70 10.83 3.98
C ASN A 73 -10.71 11.47 5.37
N ALA A 74 -10.14 12.65 5.55
CA ALA A 74 -10.01 13.35 6.83
C ALA A 74 -9.41 12.46 7.95
N THR A 75 -8.45 11.61 7.58
CA THR A 75 -7.81 10.65 8.48
C THR A 75 -6.57 11.27 9.13
N THR A 76 -6.43 11.12 10.45
CA THR A 76 -5.18 11.48 11.14
C THR A 76 -4.04 10.62 10.61
N SER A 77 -2.96 11.26 10.16
CA SER A 77 -1.79 10.58 9.60
C SER A 77 -0.51 10.98 10.29
N VAL A 78 0.38 10.01 10.45
CA VAL A 78 1.75 10.26 10.88
C VAL A 78 2.61 10.60 9.66
N LEU A 79 3.33 11.72 9.73
CA LEU A 79 4.40 12.07 8.81
C LEU A 79 5.72 11.98 9.57
N TYR A 80 6.63 11.16 9.08
CA TYR A 80 7.94 10.94 9.68
C TYR A 80 9.04 11.26 8.70
N GLU A 81 9.94 12.16 9.11
CA GLU A 81 11.16 12.50 8.39
C GLU A 81 12.34 11.77 9.05
N GLY A 82 12.77 10.69 8.44
CA GLY A 82 13.89 9.90 8.95
C GLY A 82 13.93 8.49 8.35
N THR A 83 15.03 7.78 8.67
CA THR A 83 15.21 6.38 8.31
C THR A 83 14.63 5.46 9.38
N PRO A 84 14.36 4.18 9.06
CA PRO A 84 13.79 3.23 10.02
C PRO A 84 14.63 2.99 11.27
N ASP A 85 15.94 3.25 11.20
CA ASP A 85 16.93 2.98 12.23
C ASP A 85 17.55 4.24 12.87
N PHE A 86 16.98 5.42 12.64
CA PHE A 86 17.46 6.66 13.25
C PHE A 86 16.47 7.20 14.30
N PRO A 87 16.91 7.54 15.52
CA PRO A 87 18.28 7.44 16.06
C PRO A 87 18.74 6.01 16.39
N ASP A 88 17.81 5.08 16.44
CA ASP A 88 18.05 3.67 16.70
C ASP A 88 16.95 2.79 16.05
N ARG A 89 17.06 1.47 16.16
CA ARG A 89 16.18 0.50 15.52
C ARG A 89 14.79 0.35 16.19
N ASP A 90 14.63 0.96 17.34
CA ASP A 90 13.34 0.97 18.08
C ASP A 90 12.43 2.09 17.57
N ARG A 91 12.96 3.04 16.79
CA ARG A 91 12.30 4.29 16.41
C ARG A 91 10.88 4.13 15.83
N TRP A 92 10.68 3.18 14.92
CA TRP A 92 9.36 2.97 14.34
C TRP A 92 8.34 2.49 15.38
N TRP A 93 8.77 1.63 16.26
CA TRP A 93 7.92 1.05 17.30
C TRP A 93 7.58 2.07 18.38
N GLU A 94 8.54 2.94 18.74
CA GLU A 94 8.31 4.11 19.58
C GLU A 94 7.24 5.05 18.97
N ILE A 95 7.28 5.29 17.66
CA ILE A 95 6.28 6.10 16.95
C ILE A 95 4.91 5.43 17.04
N VAL A 96 4.83 4.13 16.79
CA VAL A 96 3.56 3.38 16.87
C VAL A 96 2.96 3.49 18.26
N GLU A 97 3.74 3.21 19.29
CA GLU A 97 3.31 3.29 20.70
C GLU A 97 2.91 4.71 21.09
N ARG A 98 3.80 5.67 20.85
CA ARG A 98 3.62 7.06 21.28
C ARG A 98 2.41 7.76 20.67
N TYR A 99 2.12 7.50 19.39
CA TYR A 99 1.03 8.16 18.67
C TYR A 99 -0.21 7.27 18.52
N GLY A 100 -0.19 6.06 19.06
CA GLY A 100 -1.32 5.14 18.99
C GLY A 100 -1.67 4.75 17.55
N VAL A 101 -0.65 4.46 16.73
CA VAL A 101 -0.86 4.10 15.33
C VAL A 101 -1.74 2.85 15.23
N THR A 102 -2.82 2.94 14.45
CA THR A 102 -3.77 1.84 14.26
C THR A 102 -3.55 1.07 12.97
N THR A 103 -2.96 1.72 11.98
CA THR A 103 -2.66 1.13 10.67
C THR A 103 -1.24 1.49 10.25
N LEU A 104 -0.42 0.46 9.98
CA LEU A 104 0.94 0.64 9.46
C LEU A 104 1.05 0.08 8.04
N TYR A 105 1.41 0.93 7.08
CA TYR A 105 1.56 0.60 5.67
C TYR A 105 2.98 0.91 5.21
N THR A 106 3.72 -0.11 4.73
CA THR A 106 5.14 0.05 4.41
C THR A 106 5.62 -0.92 3.33
N ALA A 107 6.84 -0.75 2.88
CA ALA A 107 7.46 -1.60 1.86
C ALA A 107 8.08 -2.88 2.46
N PRO A 108 8.05 -4.01 1.74
CA PRO A 108 8.73 -5.25 2.15
C PRO A 108 10.20 -5.09 2.45
N THR A 109 10.90 -4.19 1.78
CA THR A 109 12.31 -3.87 2.08
C THR A 109 12.49 -3.38 3.51
N ALA A 110 11.61 -2.50 4.03
CA ALA A 110 11.64 -2.06 5.42
C ALA A 110 11.31 -3.21 6.38
N ILE A 111 10.31 -4.04 6.05
CA ILE A 111 9.94 -5.21 6.85
C ILE A 111 11.13 -6.18 6.97
N ARG A 112 11.81 -6.47 5.84
CA ARG A 112 13.02 -7.33 5.84
C ARG A 112 14.19 -6.72 6.63
N ALA A 113 14.33 -5.40 6.65
CA ALA A 113 15.34 -4.74 7.48
C ALA A 113 15.04 -4.96 8.97
N HIS A 114 13.81 -4.73 9.42
CA HIS A 114 13.40 -5.00 10.79
C HIS A 114 13.52 -6.49 11.16
N MET A 115 13.13 -7.38 10.26
CA MET A 115 13.29 -8.82 10.42
C MET A 115 14.76 -9.22 10.65
N LYS A 116 15.68 -8.61 9.87
CA LYS A 116 17.13 -8.83 10.01
C LYS A 116 17.68 -8.30 11.33
N TRP A 117 17.13 -7.21 11.86
CA TRP A 117 17.55 -6.62 13.13
C TRP A 117 17.04 -7.40 14.35
N GLY A 118 15.98 -8.18 14.18
CA GLY A 118 15.38 -9.03 15.19
C GLY A 118 14.05 -8.51 15.74
N PRO A 119 13.20 -9.41 16.24
CA PRO A 119 11.87 -9.06 16.75
C PRO A 119 11.90 -8.30 18.08
N GLU A 120 13.02 -8.37 18.82
CA GLU A 120 13.18 -7.75 20.15
C GLU A 120 12.95 -6.24 20.12
N HIS A 121 13.24 -5.58 19.00
CA HIS A 121 13.00 -4.15 18.84
C HIS A 121 11.50 -3.82 18.90
N ALA A 122 10.68 -4.56 18.15
CA ALA A 122 9.23 -4.40 18.20
C ALA A 122 8.62 -4.84 19.55
N GLN A 123 9.15 -5.89 20.15
CA GLN A 123 8.64 -6.48 21.40
C GLN A 123 8.84 -5.60 22.64
N LYS A 124 9.72 -4.60 22.60
CA LYS A 124 9.93 -3.62 23.67
C LYS A 124 8.79 -2.62 23.81
N HIS A 125 7.94 -2.49 22.78
CA HIS A 125 6.94 -1.44 22.65
C HIS A 125 5.52 -2.02 22.68
N ASP A 126 4.57 -1.21 23.15
CA ASP A 126 3.16 -1.56 23.06
C ASP A 126 2.61 -1.28 21.66
N LEU A 127 2.47 -2.34 20.88
CA LEU A 127 1.88 -2.31 19.54
C LEU A 127 0.40 -2.71 19.53
N SER A 128 -0.26 -2.74 20.68
CA SER A 128 -1.65 -3.21 20.81
C SER A 128 -2.67 -2.35 20.07
N THR A 129 -2.34 -1.10 19.79
CA THR A 129 -3.16 -0.19 18.99
C THR A 129 -3.24 -0.57 17.52
N LEU A 130 -2.24 -1.28 16.98
CA LEU A 130 -2.27 -1.74 15.61
C LEU A 130 -3.43 -2.71 15.40
N ARG A 131 -4.25 -2.46 14.40
CA ARG A 131 -5.38 -3.30 13.99
C ARG A 131 -5.27 -3.79 12.55
N LEU A 132 -4.41 -3.17 11.74
CA LEU A 132 -4.19 -3.53 10.34
C LEU A 132 -2.78 -3.20 9.91
N LEU A 133 -2.19 -4.10 9.14
CA LEU A 133 -0.88 -3.96 8.51
C LEU A 133 -1.02 -4.00 6.99
N GLY A 134 -0.16 -3.26 6.29
CA GLY A 134 -0.15 -3.27 4.84
C GLY A 134 1.25 -3.32 4.24
N SER A 135 1.35 -3.90 3.06
CA SER A 135 2.58 -4.04 2.28
C SER A 135 2.41 -3.43 0.88
N VAL A 136 3.44 -2.75 0.38
CA VAL A 136 3.39 -1.98 -0.87
C VAL A 136 4.75 -1.87 -1.57
N GLY A 137 4.67 -1.71 -2.89
CA GLY A 137 5.78 -1.24 -3.74
C GLY A 137 6.63 -2.34 -4.36
N GLU A 138 6.65 -3.52 -3.79
CA GLU A 138 7.34 -4.70 -4.31
C GLU A 138 6.67 -5.99 -3.80
N PRO A 139 6.89 -7.13 -4.46
CA PRO A 139 6.42 -8.41 -3.92
C PRO A 139 7.00 -8.71 -2.54
N ILE A 140 6.15 -9.11 -1.60
CA ILE A 140 6.57 -9.60 -0.30
C ILE A 140 6.67 -11.12 -0.31
N ASN A 141 7.80 -11.66 0.13
CA ASN A 141 7.93 -13.12 0.29
C ASN A 141 7.12 -13.60 1.51
N PRO A 142 6.61 -14.86 1.47
CA PRO A 142 5.77 -15.40 2.54
C PRO A 142 6.40 -15.31 3.94
N GLU A 143 7.71 -15.52 4.04
CA GLU A 143 8.44 -15.46 5.32
C GLU A 143 8.39 -14.05 5.94
N ALA A 144 8.67 -13.01 5.17
CA ALA A 144 8.58 -11.62 5.65
C ALA A 144 7.14 -11.21 5.98
N TRP A 145 6.17 -11.70 5.20
CA TRP A 145 4.75 -11.48 5.48
C TRP A 145 4.33 -12.10 6.81
N MET A 146 4.75 -13.37 7.08
CA MET A 146 4.47 -14.06 8.34
C MET A 146 5.14 -13.38 9.51
N TRP A 147 6.43 -13.00 9.37
CA TRP A 147 7.16 -12.26 10.40
C TRP A 147 6.45 -10.95 10.76
N TYR A 148 6.00 -10.20 9.75
CA TYR A 148 5.29 -8.93 9.94
C TYR A 148 3.97 -9.12 10.69
N ARG A 149 3.21 -10.14 10.30
CA ARG A 149 1.97 -10.51 10.97
C ARG A 149 2.19 -10.93 12.42
N GLU A 150 3.17 -11.80 12.67
CA GLU A 150 3.45 -12.38 13.99
C GLU A 150 4.04 -11.35 14.94
N HIS A 151 5.17 -10.75 14.59
CA HIS A 151 5.96 -9.93 15.51
C HIS A 151 5.49 -8.47 15.60
N VAL A 152 4.89 -7.94 14.56
CA VAL A 152 4.34 -6.56 14.56
C VAL A 152 2.83 -6.58 14.79
N GLY A 153 2.12 -7.44 14.09
CA GLY A 153 0.67 -7.56 14.18
C GLY A 153 0.15 -8.39 15.35
N GLY A 154 1.02 -9.11 16.08
CA GLY A 154 0.67 -9.99 17.18
C GLY A 154 -0.33 -11.09 16.79
N ASP A 155 -0.25 -11.60 15.58
CA ASP A 155 -1.17 -12.57 14.92
C ASP A 155 -2.64 -12.14 14.82
N ARG A 156 -3.00 -10.97 15.34
CA ARG A 156 -4.38 -10.45 15.33
C ARG A 156 -4.67 -9.52 14.16
N CYS A 157 -3.63 -8.82 13.65
CA CYS A 157 -3.78 -7.88 12.55
C CYS A 157 -3.82 -8.60 11.20
N PRO A 158 -4.82 -8.36 10.33
CA PRO A 158 -4.72 -8.75 8.95
C PRO A 158 -3.59 -7.98 8.26
N VAL A 159 -2.93 -8.63 7.31
CA VAL A 159 -1.95 -7.99 6.43
C VAL A 159 -2.55 -7.86 5.05
N VAL A 160 -2.74 -6.64 4.58
CA VAL A 160 -3.17 -6.34 3.22
C VAL A 160 -1.94 -6.10 2.35
N ASP A 161 -1.67 -7.04 1.46
CA ASP A 161 -0.63 -6.88 0.44
C ASP A 161 -1.27 -6.24 -0.79
N THR A 162 -0.66 -5.17 -1.30
CA THR A 162 -1.26 -4.33 -2.34
C THR A 162 -0.42 -4.33 -3.59
N TRP A 163 -1.06 -4.59 -4.74
CA TRP A 163 -0.43 -4.45 -6.04
C TRP A 163 -1.03 -3.28 -6.82
N TRP A 164 -0.17 -2.41 -7.30
CA TRP A 164 -0.47 -1.27 -8.14
C TRP A 164 0.81 -0.62 -8.69
N GLN A 165 0.67 0.38 -9.53
CA GLN A 165 1.78 1.05 -10.20
C GLN A 165 1.55 2.57 -10.22
N THR A 166 2.60 3.33 -10.57
CA THR A 166 2.46 4.77 -10.81
C THR A 166 1.39 5.04 -11.87
N GLU A 167 1.36 4.23 -12.92
CA GLU A 167 0.42 4.31 -14.03
C GLU A 167 -1.03 4.02 -13.61
N THR A 168 -1.25 3.27 -12.55
CA THR A 168 -2.62 3.01 -12.08
C THR A 168 -3.16 4.06 -11.11
N GLY A 169 -2.28 4.82 -10.45
CA GLY A 169 -2.63 5.89 -9.50
C GLY A 169 -3.30 5.43 -8.21
N MET A 170 -3.79 4.21 -8.17
CA MET A 170 -4.46 3.59 -7.02
C MET A 170 -4.16 2.10 -6.94
N VAL A 171 -4.42 1.48 -5.78
CA VAL A 171 -4.33 0.02 -5.61
C VAL A 171 -5.37 -0.68 -6.47
N MET A 172 -4.92 -1.70 -7.21
CA MET A 172 -5.73 -2.47 -8.14
C MET A 172 -6.06 -3.87 -7.63
N ILE A 173 -5.12 -4.50 -6.91
CA ILE A 173 -5.28 -5.87 -6.41
C ILE A 173 -4.85 -5.90 -4.94
N THR A 174 -5.72 -6.41 -4.07
CA THR A 174 -5.48 -6.46 -2.62
C THR A 174 -6.56 -7.28 -1.91
N PRO A 175 -6.28 -7.92 -0.78
CA PRO A 175 -7.34 -8.41 0.09
C PRO A 175 -8.09 -7.26 0.77
N LEU A 176 -9.38 -7.44 1.01
CA LEU A 176 -10.18 -6.53 1.84
C LEU A 176 -10.34 -7.13 3.24
N PRO A 177 -10.06 -6.37 4.32
CA PRO A 177 -10.19 -6.84 5.70
C PRO A 177 -11.60 -7.36 6.00
N GLY A 178 -11.68 -8.53 6.63
CA GLY A 178 -12.95 -9.18 6.98
C GLY A 178 -13.73 -9.79 5.80
N VAL A 179 -13.30 -9.57 4.56
CA VAL A 179 -13.97 -10.05 3.33
C VAL A 179 -13.13 -11.09 2.60
N THR A 180 -11.83 -10.83 2.45
CA THR A 180 -10.93 -11.68 1.67
C THR A 180 -10.01 -12.46 2.58
N THR A 181 -9.94 -13.78 2.40
CA THR A 181 -8.91 -14.60 3.05
C THR A 181 -7.54 -14.19 2.53
N THR A 182 -6.66 -13.77 3.43
CA THR A 182 -5.29 -13.38 3.10
C THR A 182 -4.43 -14.60 2.80
N LYS A 183 -3.43 -14.41 1.93
CA LYS A 183 -2.46 -15.45 1.58
C LYS A 183 -1.06 -14.82 1.61
N PRO A 184 -0.12 -15.35 2.41
CA PRO A 184 1.24 -14.84 2.44
C PRO A 184 1.87 -14.74 1.06
N GLY A 185 2.41 -13.56 0.72
CA GLY A 185 3.03 -13.30 -0.58
C GLY A 185 2.08 -13.11 -1.75
N SER A 186 0.80 -12.78 -1.49
CA SER A 186 -0.18 -12.57 -2.56
C SER A 186 -1.09 -11.38 -2.29
N ALA A 187 -1.22 -10.50 -3.28
CA ALA A 187 -2.22 -9.43 -3.28
C ALA A 187 -3.66 -9.94 -3.49
N THR A 188 -3.84 -11.20 -3.77
CA THR A 188 -5.08 -11.98 -3.79
C THR A 188 -6.08 -11.66 -4.89
N LYS A 189 -6.91 -10.62 -4.76
CA LYS A 189 -8.05 -10.38 -5.65
C LYS A 189 -8.11 -8.93 -6.14
N PRO A 190 -8.67 -8.70 -7.34
CA PRO A 190 -8.94 -7.35 -7.81
C PRO A 190 -9.82 -6.57 -6.82
N PHE A 191 -9.51 -5.30 -6.66
CA PHE A 191 -10.34 -4.37 -5.89
C PHE A 191 -11.72 -4.22 -6.58
N PRO A 192 -12.82 -4.02 -5.84
CA PRO A 192 -14.15 -3.86 -6.42
C PRO A 192 -14.17 -2.82 -7.55
N GLY A 193 -14.69 -3.21 -8.71
CA GLY A 193 -14.70 -2.39 -9.93
C GLY A 193 -13.49 -2.57 -10.84
N VAL A 194 -12.44 -3.26 -10.39
CA VAL A 194 -11.29 -3.61 -11.21
C VAL A 194 -11.50 -4.97 -11.87
N GLU A 195 -11.34 -5.05 -13.18
CA GLU A 195 -11.34 -6.30 -13.93
C GLU A 195 -9.91 -6.67 -14.31
N ALA A 196 -9.38 -7.70 -13.67
CA ALA A 196 -8.05 -8.24 -13.96
C ALA A 196 -8.15 -9.70 -14.42
N ALA A 197 -7.23 -10.08 -15.31
CA ALA A 197 -7.07 -11.46 -15.78
C ALA A 197 -5.61 -11.77 -16.05
N VAL A 198 -5.29 -13.06 -16.19
CA VAL A 198 -3.97 -13.52 -16.60
C VAL A 198 -4.07 -14.00 -18.06
N PHE A 199 -3.17 -13.53 -18.92
CA PHE A 199 -3.12 -13.89 -20.33
C PHE A 199 -1.78 -14.57 -20.64
N ASP A 200 -1.81 -15.55 -21.52
CA ASP A 200 -0.60 -16.18 -22.04
C ASP A 200 0.07 -15.33 -23.15
N GLU A 201 1.16 -15.85 -23.73
CA GLU A 201 1.87 -15.17 -24.82
C GLU A 201 1.07 -15.08 -26.12
N ALA A 202 0.05 -15.91 -26.30
CA ALA A 202 -0.85 -15.87 -27.45
C ALA A 202 -1.98 -14.84 -27.29
N GLY A 203 -2.11 -14.25 -26.07
CA GLY A 203 -3.17 -13.32 -25.76
C GLY A 203 -4.49 -13.98 -25.37
N GLU A 204 -4.44 -15.25 -24.96
CA GLU A 204 -5.61 -15.99 -24.47
C GLU A 204 -5.66 -15.97 -22.94
N GLU A 205 -6.88 -15.84 -22.39
CA GLU A 205 -7.07 -15.79 -20.93
C GLU A 205 -6.80 -17.17 -20.30
N VAL A 206 -5.92 -17.18 -19.31
CA VAL A 206 -5.46 -18.40 -18.62
C VAL A 206 -6.31 -18.65 -17.38
N GLY A 207 -6.81 -19.88 -17.25
CA GLY A 207 -7.58 -20.31 -16.09
C GLY A 207 -6.76 -20.46 -14.79
N PRO A 208 -7.43 -20.74 -13.66
CA PRO A 208 -6.79 -20.92 -12.36
C PRO A 208 -5.65 -21.95 -12.38
N GLY A 209 -4.50 -21.59 -11.79
CA GLY A 209 -3.29 -22.41 -11.74
C GLY A 209 -2.32 -22.21 -12.91
N GLY A 210 -2.70 -21.46 -13.93
CA GLY A 210 -1.80 -21.01 -14.98
C GLY A 210 -1.03 -19.75 -14.61
N GLY A 211 0.02 -19.45 -15.38
CA GLY A 211 0.82 -18.25 -15.26
C GLY A 211 0.85 -17.44 -16.56
N GLY A 212 1.19 -16.17 -16.49
CA GLY A 212 1.26 -15.30 -17.67
C GLY A 212 1.33 -13.83 -17.29
N TYR A 213 0.85 -12.97 -18.19
CA TYR A 213 0.80 -11.54 -18.01
C TYR A 213 -0.45 -11.10 -17.26
N LEU A 214 -0.28 -10.30 -16.22
CA LEU A 214 -1.41 -9.64 -15.55
C LEU A 214 -1.95 -8.52 -16.44
N VAL A 215 -3.22 -8.59 -16.79
CA VAL A 215 -3.91 -7.64 -17.65
C VAL A 215 -5.06 -6.99 -16.91
N LEU A 216 -5.16 -5.67 -16.98
CA LEU A 216 -6.32 -4.90 -16.52
C LEU A 216 -7.24 -4.67 -17.74
N LYS A 217 -8.44 -5.24 -17.70
CA LYS A 217 -9.33 -5.33 -18.88
C LYS A 217 -10.18 -4.10 -19.13
N LYS A 218 -10.35 -3.24 -18.12
CA LYS A 218 -11.17 -2.02 -18.22
C LYS A 218 -10.49 -0.83 -17.58
N PRO A 219 -10.81 0.40 -18.04
CA PRO A 219 -10.36 1.61 -17.39
C PRO A 219 -10.95 1.75 -15.98
N TRP A 220 -10.28 2.54 -15.14
CA TRP A 220 -10.66 2.89 -13.77
C TRP A 220 -10.50 4.40 -13.55
N PRO A 221 -11.10 4.99 -12.49
CA PRO A 221 -11.11 6.45 -12.31
C PRO A 221 -9.74 7.11 -12.28
N ALA A 222 -8.74 6.45 -11.69
CA ALA A 222 -7.37 6.98 -11.57
C ALA A 222 -6.43 6.55 -12.72
N MET A 223 -6.98 6.03 -13.83
CA MET A 223 -6.20 5.68 -15.01
C MET A 223 -5.61 6.94 -15.65
N THR A 224 -4.34 6.87 -16.08
CA THR A 224 -3.63 7.93 -16.81
C THR A 224 -3.79 7.77 -18.31
#